data_c140c4999c68d47684f445a2ee3c7149
#
_entry.id   c140c4999c68d47684f445a2ee3c7149
#
_cell.length_a   1.000
_cell.length_b   1.000
_cell.length_c   1.000
_cell.angle_alpha   90.00
_cell.angle_beta   90.00
_cell.angle_gamma   90.00
#
_symmetry.space_group_name_H-M   'P 1'
#
loop_
_entity.id
_entity.type
_entity.pdbx_description
1 polymer ?
#
loop_
_entity_poly.entity_id
_entity_poly.type
_entity_poly.pdbx_seq_one_letter_code
_entity_poly.pdbx_strand_id
1 'polypeptide(L)'
;MSALLGKVAFITGAGSGIGRGSAERLAREGADICILDLDEEGAEMTANLVTQLGRRAHVVKANVASAANMQRAAQECVDTLGSLDIAVANAGIARAAPVLEMAVKDWQDQLDVNLTGVFLTVQVAAKQMVKSGKPGRIICISSLAAENTGMAMWGYSATKAGVRIMVRGWAQELGPHGVTVNAIGPGVIETPLAQGLAGEEGGIIRSSLEKRTPVGRVGRPADIAGLVNFMAGPDGEFMSGAYVLMDGGLRDASAGWEAGDTENIMAERMRIMASGEERRQKLQSLLDIRD
;
A
#
# COMPACT_ATOMS: atom_id res chain seq x y z
N MET A 1 -7.43 -3.01 26.95
CA MET A 1 -7.84 -1.68 26.42
C MET A 1 -7.41 -1.65 24.96
N SER A 2 -8.24 -1.11 24.07
CA SER A 2 -7.87 -0.96 22.65
C SER A 2 -6.70 0.02 22.52
N ALA A 3 -5.59 -0.42 21.93
CA ALA A 3 -4.33 0.33 21.89
C ALA A 3 -4.43 1.66 21.10
N LEU A 4 -5.41 1.76 20.19
CA LEU A 4 -5.61 2.91 19.30
C LEU A 4 -6.90 3.69 19.59
N LEU A 5 -7.49 3.50 20.78
CA LEU A 5 -8.73 4.21 21.12
C LEU A 5 -8.51 5.74 21.10
N GLY A 6 -9.39 6.44 20.37
CA GLY A 6 -9.31 7.90 20.20
C GLY A 6 -8.26 8.38 19.19
N LYS A 7 -7.63 7.46 18.44
CA LYS A 7 -6.74 7.77 17.31
C LYS A 7 -7.52 7.78 15.99
N VAL A 8 -7.02 8.55 15.03
CA VAL A 8 -7.56 8.62 13.68
C VAL A 8 -6.49 8.18 12.69
N ALA A 9 -6.82 7.20 11.85
CA ALA A 9 -5.96 6.70 10.80
C ALA A 9 -6.44 7.18 9.41
N PHE A 10 -5.52 7.77 8.65
CA PHE A 10 -5.68 8.26 7.30
C PHE A 10 -5.03 7.26 6.33
N ILE A 11 -5.81 6.56 5.52
CA ILE A 11 -5.33 5.42 4.74
C ILE A 11 -5.62 5.62 3.26
N THR A 12 -4.60 5.65 2.41
CA THR A 12 -4.74 5.76 0.96
C THR A 12 -4.83 4.39 0.30
N GLY A 13 -5.65 4.27 -0.77
CA GLY A 13 -5.91 2.98 -1.42
C GLY A 13 -6.65 2.02 -0.48
N ALA A 14 -7.55 2.55 0.35
CA ALA A 14 -8.22 1.77 1.40
C ALA A 14 -9.50 1.07 0.93
N GLY A 15 -9.88 1.24 -0.34
CA GLY A 15 -11.04 0.57 -0.93
C GLY A 15 -10.86 -0.94 -1.13
N SER A 16 -9.64 -1.48 -1.06
CA SER A 16 -9.38 -2.92 -1.25
C SER A 16 -8.05 -3.38 -0.65
N GLY A 17 -7.79 -4.68 -0.72
CA GLY A 17 -6.48 -5.29 -0.43
C GLY A 17 -5.86 -4.90 0.90
N ILE A 18 -4.58 -4.54 0.90
CA ILE A 18 -3.81 -4.19 2.11
C ILE A 18 -4.41 -2.98 2.82
N GLY A 19 -4.87 -1.96 2.05
CA GLY A 19 -5.47 -0.76 2.62
C GLY A 19 -6.75 -1.07 3.41
N ARG A 20 -7.67 -1.86 2.83
CA ARG A 20 -8.88 -2.33 3.52
C ARG A 20 -8.54 -3.18 4.75
N GLY A 21 -7.62 -4.14 4.61
CA GLY A 21 -7.20 -4.97 5.74
C GLY A 21 -6.57 -4.15 6.87
N SER A 22 -5.82 -3.11 6.54
CA SER A 22 -5.26 -2.17 7.52
C SER A 22 -6.34 -1.34 8.20
N ALA A 23 -7.32 -0.83 7.44
CA ALA A 23 -8.46 -0.09 7.98
C ALA A 23 -9.25 -0.94 8.98
N GLU A 24 -9.59 -2.17 8.60
CA GLU A 24 -10.30 -3.11 9.46
C GLU A 24 -9.50 -3.43 10.74
N ARG A 25 -8.20 -3.70 10.62
CA ARG A 25 -7.35 -4.01 11.77
C ARG A 25 -7.22 -2.84 12.73
N LEU A 26 -6.93 -1.63 12.23
CA LEU A 26 -6.81 -0.46 13.09
C LEU A 26 -8.15 -0.08 13.74
N ALA A 27 -9.28 -0.29 13.05
CA ALA A 27 -10.60 -0.09 13.63
C ALA A 27 -10.89 -1.09 14.78
N ARG A 28 -10.51 -2.35 14.63
CA ARG A 28 -10.60 -3.36 15.72
C ARG A 28 -9.81 -2.95 16.95
N GLU A 29 -8.71 -2.24 16.77
CA GLU A 29 -7.87 -1.72 17.86
C GLU A 29 -8.33 -0.35 18.37
N GLY A 30 -9.45 0.16 17.86
CA GLY A 30 -10.13 1.35 18.40
C GLY A 30 -9.90 2.65 17.63
N ALA A 31 -9.22 2.64 16.49
CA ALA A 31 -9.04 3.82 15.66
C ALA A 31 -10.31 4.14 14.85
N ASP A 32 -10.58 5.44 14.65
CA ASP A 32 -11.47 5.93 13.60
C ASP A 32 -10.71 6.03 12.28
N ILE A 33 -11.38 5.83 11.14
CA ILE A 33 -10.69 5.65 9.85
C ILE A 33 -11.14 6.67 8.82
N CYS A 34 -10.20 7.43 8.29
CA CYS A 34 -10.35 8.20 7.06
C CYS A 34 -9.87 7.35 5.88
N ILE A 35 -10.79 7.02 4.98
CA ILE A 35 -10.64 6.08 3.88
C ILE A 35 -10.50 6.87 2.58
N LEU A 36 -9.32 6.80 1.94
CA LEU A 36 -9.10 7.47 0.66
C LEU A 36 -8.96 6.45 -0.45
N ASP A 37 -9.77 6.60 -1.47
CA ASP A 37 -9.65 5.81 -2.69
C ASP A 37 -10.23 6.58 -3.90
N LEU A 38 -9.89 6.15 -5.11
CA LEU A 38 -10.56 6.54 -6.34
C LEU A 38 -11.81 5.68 -6.59
N ASP A 39 -11.79 4.43 -6.10
CA ASP A 39 -12.91 3.50 -6.13
C ASP A 39 -13.84 3.78 -4.94
N GLU A 40 -14.86 4.60 -5.18
CA GLU A 40 -15.83 4.99 -4.14
C GLU A 40 -16.62 3.79 -3.61
N GLU A 41 -17.00 2.84 -4.47
CA GLU A 41 -17.73 1.64 -4.05
C GLU A 41 -16.90 0.79 -3.10
N GLY A 42 -15.63 0.53 -3.46
CA GLY A 42 -14.69 -0.17 -2.60
C GLY A 42 -14.42 0.56 -1.28
N ALA A 43 -14.36 1.89 -1.30
CA ALA A 43 -14.17 2.71 -0.10
C ALA A 43 -15.40 2.65 0.83
N GLU A 44 -16.62 2.72 0.29
CA GLU A 44 -17.85 2.56 1.08
C GLU A 44 -17.99 1.17 1.69
N MET A 45 -17.59 0.11 0.95
CA MET A 45 -17.54 -1.24 1.52
C MET A 45 -16.62 -1.29 2.74
N THR A 46 -15.47 -0.61 2.67
CA THR A 46 -14.53 -0.53 3.80
C THR A 46 -15.11 0.30 4.95
N ALA A 47 -15.79 1.40 4.67
CA ALA A 47 -16.46 2.22 5.67
C ALA A 47 -17.53 1.42 6.44
N ASN A 48 -18.29 0.60 5.73
CA ASN A 48 -19.29 -0.29 6.34
C ASN A 48 -18.63 -1.31 7.29
N LEU A 49 -17.49 -1.89 6.94
CA LEU A 49 -16.74 -2.78 7.84
C LEU A 49 -16.28 -2.05 9.10
N VAL A 50 -15.75 -0.83 8.96
CA VAL A 50 -15.29 0.00 10.09
C VAL A 50 -16.46 0.36 11.03
N THR A 51 -17.61 0.76 10.48
CA THR A 51 -18.79 1.12 11.27
C THR A 51 -19.40 -0.07 11.98
N GLN A 52 -19.40 -1.27 11.39
CA GLN A 52 -19.80 -2.52 12.05
C GLN A 52 -18.89 -2.85 13.25
N LEU A 53 -17.66 -2.39 13.25
CA LEU A 53 -16.74 -2.51 14.40
C LEU A 53 -16.96 -1.41 15.47
N GLY A 54 -18.00 -0.58 15.32
CA GLY A 54 -18.32 0.49 16.25
C GLY A 54 -17.39 1.70 16.16
N ARG A 55 -16.67 1.88 15.02
CA ARG A 55 -15.79 3.01 14.80
C ARG A 55 -16.35 3.97 13.76
N ARG A 56 -15.90 5.24 13.80
CA ARG A 56 -16.28 6.23 12.79
C ARG A 56 -15.45 6.00 11.53
N ALA A 57 -16.10 6.12 10.37
CA ALA A 57 -15.47 6.11 9.06
C ALA A 57 -15.81 7.39 8.30
N HIS A 58 -14.84 7.92 7.54
CA HIS A 58 -15.04 9.02 6.62
C HIS A 58 -14.40 8.66 5.29
N VAL A 59 -15.21 8.64 4.21
CA VAL A 59 -14.73 8.31 2.85
C VAL A 59 -14.43 9.61 2.12
N VAL A 60 -13.25 9.66 1.50
CA VAL A 60 -12.82 10.77 0.65
C VAL A 60 -12.36 10.23 -0.69
N LYS A 61 -13.04 10.62 -1.77
CA LYS A 61 -12.53 10.38 -3.12
C LYS A 61 -11.35 11.31 -3.39
N ALA A 62 -10.17 10.73 -3.59
CA ALA A 62 -8.95 11.49 -3.80
C ALA A 62 -7.95 10.76 -4.67
N ASN A 63 -7.36 11.47 -5.63
CA ASN A 63 -6.20 11.01 -6.38
C ASN A 63 -4.92 11.37 -5.59
N VAL A 64 -4.16 10.37 -5.17
CA VAL A 64 -2.91 10.57 -4.41
C VAL A 64 -1.84 11.34 -5.18
N ALA A 65 -1.89 11.32 -6.52
CA ALA A 65 -0.98 12.08 -7.36
C ALA A 65 -1.31 13.59 -7.44
N SER A 66 -2.48 14.02 -6.93
CA SER A 66 -2.89 15.42 -6.90
C SER A 66 -2.62 16.05 -5.54
N ALA A 67 -1.73 17.05 -5.49
CA ALA A 67 -1.43 17.77 -4.26
C ALA A 67 -2.67 18.45 -3.67
N ALA A 68 -3.53 19.02 -4.52
CA ALA A 68 -4.78 19.68 -4.08
C ALA A 68 -5.76 18.67 -3.47
N ASN A 69 -5.93 17.48 -4.09
CA ASN A 69 -6.78 16.42 -3.53
C ASN A 69 -6.25 15.95 -2.16
N MET A 70 -4.94 15.76 -2.02
CA MET A 70 -4.35 15.29 -0.78
C MET A 70 -4.44 16.32 0.34
N GLN A 71 -4.26 17.62 0.03
CA GLN A 71 -4.45 18.70 1.01
C GLN A 71 -5.90 18.77 1.49
N ARG A 72 -6.87 18.74 0.57
CA ARG A 72 -8.28 18.71 0.88
C ARG A 72 -8.64 17.50 1.75
N ALA A 73 -8.21 16.30 1.34
CA ALA A 73 -8.51 15.06 2.06
C ALA A 73 -7.96 15.05 3.50
N ALA A 74 -6.75 15.54 3.71
CA ALA A 74 -6.17 15.64 5.06
C ALA A 74 -6.92 16.65 5.93
N GLN A 75 -7.40 17.76 5.34
CA GLN A 75 -8.21 18.74 6.07
C GLN A 75 -9.59 18.18 6.43
N GLU A 76 -10.29 17.54 5.45
CA GLU A 76 -11.59 16.87 5.68
C GLU A 76 -11.49 15.78 6.76
N CYS A 77 -10.40 15.01 6.78
CA CYS A 77 -10.13 14.03 7.83
C CYS A 77 -10.12 14.67 9.21
N VAL A 78 -9.37 15.77 9.38
CA VAL A 78 -9.28 16.47 10.66
C VAL A 78 -10.61 17.14 11.03
N ASP A 79 -11.29 17.77 10.08
CA ASP A 79 -12.56 18.46 10.33
C ASP A 79 -13.68 17.49 10.75
N THR A 80 -13.69 16.26 10.15
CA THR A 80 -14.74 15.27 10.39
C THR A 80 -14.44 14.36 11.57
N LEU A 81 -13.19 13.89 11.70
CA LEU A 81 -12.82 12.87 12.69
C LEU A 81 -12.05 13.48 13.89
N GLY A 82 -11.57 14.72 13.78
CA GLY A 82 -10.99 15.50 14.88
C GLY A 82 -9.46 15.49 14.96
N SER A 83 -8.79 14.55 14.29
CA SER A 83 -7.32 14.47 14.24
C SER A 83 -6.83 13.68 13.04
N LEU A 84 -5.50 13.63 12.86
CA LEU A 84 -4.80 12.71 11.99
C LEU A 84 -3.56 12.23 12.76
N ASP A 85 -3.65 11.06 13.39
CA ASP A 85 -2.61 10.53 14.27
C ASP A 85 -1.76 9.44 13.57
N ILE A 86 -2.36 8.70 12.63
CA ILE A 86 -1.74 7.59 11.90
C ILE A 86 -1.97 7.83 10.42
N ALA A 87 -0.94 7.66 9.59
CA ALA A 87 -1.06 7.66 8.14
C ALA A 87 -0.52 6.37 7.54
N VAL A 88 -1.29 5.76 6.63
CA VAL A 88 -0.85 4.60 5.86
C VAL A 88 -0.82 4.98 4.38
N ALA A 89 0.37 5.24 3.86
CA ALA A 89 0.61 5.52 2.44
C ALA A 89 0.65 4.19 1.68
N ASN A 90 -0.54 3.70 1.29
CA ASN A 90 -0.71 2.38 0.70
C ASN A 90 -1.11 2.40 -0.78
N ALA A 91 -1.77 3.44 -1.28
CA ALA A 91 -2.19 3.52 -2.68
C ALA A 91 -1.02 3.21 -3.63
N GLY A 92 -1.28 2.39 -4.64
CA GLY A 92 -0.27 1.99 -5.60
C GLY A 92 -0.83 1.27 -6.81
N ILE A 93 -0.09 1.33 -7.90
CA ILE A 93 -0.36 0.63 -9.15
C ILE A 93 0.88 -0.16 -9.59
N ALA A 94 0.68 -1.18 -10.42
CA ALA A 94 1.75 -1.89 -11.08
C ALA A 94 1.50 -1.94 -12.59
N ARG A 95 2.53 -1.63 -13.37
CA ARG A 95 2.57 -1.80 -14.81
C ARG A 95 3.78 -2.64 -15.14
N ALA A 96 3.56 -3.76 -15.80
CA ALA A 96 4.63 -4.65 -16.21
C ALA A 96 4.81 -4.57 -17.73
N ALA A 97 6.03 -4.29 -18.17
CA ALA A 97 6.40 -4.35 -19.57
C ALA A 97 7.92 -4.57 -19.71
N PRO A 98 8.39 -5.27 -20.76
CA PRO A 98 9.79 -5.27 -21.13
C PRO A 98 10.30 -3.85 -21.34
N VAL A 99 11.59 -3.60 -21.12
CA VAL A 99 12.18 -2.25 -21.25
C VAL A 99 11.98 -1.65 -22.63
N LEU A 100 11.97 -2.46 -23.67
CA LEU A 100 11.76 -2.03 -25.06
C LEU A 100 10.31 -1.63 -25.38
N GLU A 101 9.35 -2.03 -24.53
CA GLU A 101 7.91 -1.87 -24.78
C GLU A 101 7.21 -0.98 -23.74
N MET A 102 7.90 -0.60 -22.67
CA MET A 102 7.30 0.23 -21.61
C MET A 102 6.89 1.59 -22.19
N ALA A 103 5.60 1.87 -22.20
CA ALA A 103 5.09 3.17 -22.56
C ALA A 103 5.52 4.23 -21.54
N VAL A 104 5.93 5.41 -22.03
CA VAL A 104 6.33 6.53 -21.14
C VAL A 104 5.19 6.90 -20.19
N LYS A 105 3.95 6.83 -20.64
CA LYS A 105 2.77 7.06 -19.80
C LYS A 105 2.68 6.06 -18.65
N ASP A 106 2.83 4.76 -18.92
CA ASP A 106 2.76 3.71 -17.88
C ASP A 106 3.91 3.86 -16.85
N TRP A 107 5.08 4.30 -17.32
CA TRP A 107 6.20 4.67 -16.45
C TRP A 107 5.84 5.86 -15.56
N GLN A 108 5.32 6.94 -16.16
CA GLN A 108 4.98 8.17 -15.45
C GLN A 108 3.84 7.94 -14.44
N ASP A 109 2.80 7.19 -14.83
CA ASP A 109 1.70 6.84 -13.92
C ASP A 109 2.20 6.12 -12.65
N GLN A 110 3.20 5.24 -12.80
CA GLN A 110 3.82 4.57 -11.65
C GLN A 110 4.59 5.54 -10.76
N LEU A 111 5.34 6.48 -11.35
CA LEU A 111 6.02 7.52 -10.57
C LEU A 111 5.02 8.41 -9.83
N ASP A 112 3.96 8.83 -10.53
CA ASP A 112 2.97 9.75 -9.98
C ASP A 112 2.21 9.11 -8.79
N VAL A 113 1.78 7.86 -8.93
CA VAL A 113 1.02 7.19 -7.87
C VAL A 113 1.93 6.63 -6.77
N ASN A 114 2.95 5.83 -7.14
CA ASN A 114 3.70 5.04 -6.17
C ASN A 114 4.81 5.84 -5.45
N LEU A 115 5.27 6.94 -6.03
CA LEU A 115 6.36 7.74 -5.47
C LEU A 115 5.88 9.13 -5.07
N THR A 116 5.36 9.92 -6.02
CA THR A 116 4.81 11.25 -5.74
C THR A 116 3.61 11.16 -4.79
N GLY A 117 2.70 10.22 -5.01
CA GLY A 117 1.53 10.01 -4.16
C GLY A 117 1.88 9.61 -2.73
N VAL A 118 2.92 8.77 -2.54
CA VAL A 118 3.44 8.45 -1.21
C VAL A 118 4.05 9.69 -0.56
N PHE A 119 4.87 10.44 -1.28
CA PHE A 119 5.42 11.71 -0.79
C PHE A 119 4.33 12.69 -0.36
N LEU A 120 3.31 12.91 -1.19
CA LEU A 120 2.20 13.81 -0.86
C LEU A 120 1.42 13.33 0.37
N THR A 121 1.17 12.01 0.48
CA THR A 121 0.51 11.42 1.64
C THR A 121 1.31 11.70 2.93
N VAL A 122 2.61 11.43 2.90
CA VAL A 122 3.51 11.70 4.04
C VAL A 122 3.53 13.19 4.38
N GLN A 123 3.64 14.06 3.37
CA GLN A 123 3.74 15.50 3.57
C GLN A 123 2.48 16.08 4.24
N VAL A 124 1.27 15.74 3.75
CA VAL A 124 0.04 16.26 4.32
C VAL A 124 -0.21 15.72 5.72
N ALA A 125 0.06 14.43 5.95
CA ALA A 125 -0.05 13.82 7.27
C ALA A 125 0.93 14.43 8.27
N ALA A 126 2.20 14.55 7.91
CA ALA A 126 3.23 15.16 8.74
C ALA A 126 2.88 16.62 9.13
N LYS A 127 2.37 17.42 8.18
CA LYS A 127 1.90 18.80 8.47
C LYS A 127 0.81 18.82 9.54
N GLN A 128 -0.17 17.92 9.47
CA GLN A 128 -1.24 17.85 10.48
C GLN A 128 -0.70 17.35 11.83
N MET A 129 0.16 16.33 11.84
CA MET A 129 0.78 15.81 13.06
C MET A 129 1.63 16.87 13.77
N VAL A 130 2.52 17.55 13.05
CA VAL A 130 3.37 18.62 13.60
C VAL A 130 2.52 19.78 14.11
N LYS A 131 1.48 20.20 13.36
CA LYS A 131 0.56 21.25 13.78
C LYS A 131 -0.18 20.88 15.07
N SER A 132 -0.53 19.62 15.26
CA SER A 132 -1.22 19.14 16.46
C SER A 132 -0.31 19.10 17.70
N GLY A 133 1.00 19.06 17.53
CA GLY A 133 1.98 18.88 18.61
C GLY A 133 1.94 17.50 19.27
N LYS A 134 1.21 16.53 18.69
CA LYS A 134 1.07 15.16 19.23
C LYS A 134 1.95 14.17 18.47
N PRO A 135 2.40 13.09 19.11
CA PRO A 135 3.11 12.02 18.44
C PRO A 135 2.29 11.44 17.27
N GLY A 136 2.95 11.20 16.13
CA GLY A 136 2.34 10.66 14.93
C GLY A 136 3.02 9.38 14.46
N ARG A 137 2.32 8.61 13.62
CA ARG A 137 2.81 7.35 13.02
C ARG A 137 2.55 7.37 11.52
N ILE A 138 3.60 7.23 10.73
CA ILE A 138 3.51 7.15 9.26
C ILE A 138 4.07 5.81 8.79
N ILE A 139 3.26 5.05 8.08
CA ILE A 139 3.59 3.74 7.55
C ILE A 139 3.47 3.77 6.03
N CYS A 140 4.54 3.50 5.30
CA CYS A 140 4.56 3.48 3.85
C CYS A 140 4.57 2.02 3.36
N ILE A 141 3.66 1.67 2.45
CA ILE A 141 3.67 0.35 1.83
C ILE A 141 4.60 0.38 0.62
N SER A 142 5.79 -0.19 0.81
CA SER A 142 6.77 -0.43 -0.23
C SER A 142 6.50 -1.79 -0.91
N SER A 143 7.49 -2.63 -1.10
CA SER A 143 7.37 -3.98 -1.69
C SER A 143 8.68 -4.75 -1.51
N LEU A 144 8.64 -6.08 -1.51
CA LEU A 144 9.81 -6.93 -1.76
C LEU A 144 10.56 -6.49 -3.04
N ALA A 145 9.82 -6.01 -4.04
CA ALA A 145 10.37 -5.47 -5.29
C ALA A 145 11.30 -4.25 -5.11
N ALA A 146 11.37 -3.65 -3.93
CA ALA A 146 12.36 -2.62 -3.59
C ALA A 146 13.78 -3.16 -3.41
N GLU A 147 13.94 -4.46 -3.22
CA GLU A 147 15.22 -5.16 -3.10
C GLU A 147 15.50 -6.08 -4.28
N ASN A 148 14.47 -6.79 -4.77
CA ASN A 148 14.56 -7.72 -5.87
C ASN A 148 13.55 -7.35 -6.96
N THR A 149 14.02 -7.15 -8.19
CA THR A 149 13.10 -6.92 -9.30
C THR A 149 12.80 -8.21 -10.06
N GLY A 150 11.53 -8.41 -10.41
CA GLY A 150 11.14 -9.43 -11.38
C GLY A 150 11.25 -8.92 -12.81
N MET A 151 11.25 -9.86 -13.78
CA MET A 151 11.19 -9.52 -15.21
C MET A 151 9.99 -8.61 -15.49
N ALA A 152 10.20 -7.57 -16.28
CA ALA A 152 9.21 -6.56 -16.66
C ALA A 152 8.64 -5.69 -15.50
N MET A 153 9.13 -5.86 -14.26
CA MET A 153 8.67 -5.11 -13.08
C MET A 153 9.62 -4.00 -12.64
N TRP A 154 10.68 -3.73 -13.40
CA TRP A 154 11.74 -2.79 -13.05
C TRP A 154 11.22 -1.36 -12.75
N GLY A 155 10.22 -0.88 -13.49
CA GLY A 155 9.60 0.43 -13.25
C GLY A 155 8.89 0.51 -11.89
N TYR A 156 8.08 -0.50 -11.57
CA TYR A 156 7.47 -0.64 -10.26
C TYR A 156 8.52 -0.73 -9.15
N SER A 157 9.55 -1.55 -9.36
CA SER A 157 10.65 -1.75 -8.41
C SER A 157 11.39 -0.45 -8.10
N ALA A 158 11.66 0.38 -9.12
CA ALA A 158 12.29 1.67 -8.95
C ALA A 158 11.47 2.58 -8.02
N THR A 159 10.13 2.64 -8.19
CA THR A 159 9.28 3.44 -7.30
C THR A 159 9.31 2.93 -5.86
N LYS A 160 9.26 1.61 -5.65
CA LYS A 160 9.26 1.01 -4.31
C LYS A 160 10.61 1.09 -3.62
N ALA A 161 11.72 1.04 -4.37
CA ALA A 161 13.06 1.34 -3.87
C ALA A 161 13.18 2.82 -3.44
N GLY A 162 12.60 3.74 -4.20
CA GLY A 162 12.50 5.16 -3.83
C GLY A 162 11.79 5.34 -2.48
N VAL A 163 10.64 4.72 -2.28
CA VAL A 163 9.92 4.76 -0.98
C VAL A 163 10.80 4.24 0.15
N ARG A 164 11.50 3.10 -0.06
CA ARG A 164 12.39 2.51 0.93
C ARG A 164 13.49 3.46 1.41
N ILE A 165 14.06 4.25 0.51
CA ILE A 165 15.13 5.20 0.89
C ILE A 165 14.56 6.48 1.51
N MET A 166 13.42 6.98 0.99
CA MET A 166 12.82 8.23 1.48
C MET A 166 12.40 8.14 2.95
N VAL A 167 11.89 7.01 3.43
CA VAL A 167 11.49 6.85 4.85
C VAL A 167 12.64 7.11 5.81
N ARG A 168 13.88 6.86 5.44
CA ARG A 168 15.07 7.13 6.27
C ARG A 168 15.31 8.63 6.44
N GLY A 169 15.17 9.40 5.36
CA GLY A 169 15.26 10.85 5.42
C GLY A 169 14.12 11.45 6.24
N TRP A 170 12.89 11.06 5.95
CA TRP A 170 11.71 11.55 6.67
C TRP A 170 11.74 11.20 8.17
N ALA A 171 12.26 10.04 8.54
CA ALA A 171 12.40 9.66 9.95
C ALA A 171 13.36 10.60 10.70
N GLN A 172 14.43 11.07 10.05
CA GLN A 172 15.37 12.02 10.63
C GLN A 172 14.75 13.42 10.79
N GLU A 173 14.02 13.87 9.78
CA GLU A 173 13.39 15.19 9.78
C GLU A 173 12.19 15.27 10.75
N LEU A 174 11.38 14.22 10.85
CA LEU A 174 10.14 14.20 11.59
C LEU A 174 10.30 13.69 13.04
N GLY A 175 11.38 12.96 13.32
CA GLY A 175 11.69 12.45 14.65
C GLY A 175 11.68 13.51 15.76
N PRO A 176 12.30 14.69 15.57
CA PRO A 176 12.24 15.79 16.56
C PRO A 176 10.82 16.29 16.85
N HIS A 177 9.84 16.00 16.00
CA HIS A 177 8.43 16.32 16.20
C HIS A 177 7.62 15.16 16.81
N GLY A 178 8.27 14.06 17.22
CA GLY A 178 7.61 12.89 17.80
C GLY A 178 6.88 12.03 16.76
N VAL A 179 7.20 12.20 15.46
CA VAL A 179 6.59 11.42 14.36
C VAL A 179 7.55 10.34 13.89
N THR A 180 7.12 9.08 13.93
CA THR A 180 7.90 7.97 13.35
C THR A 180 7.46 7.71 11.92
N VAL A 181 8.42 7.33 11.06
CA VAL A 181 8.17 6.99 9.66
C VAL A 181 8.84 5.67 9.34
N ASN A 182 8.06 4.68 8.90
CA ASN A 182 8.56 3.36 8.56
C ASN A 182 7.97 2.86 7.25
N ALA A 183 8.61 1.86 6.66
CA ALA A 183 8.10 1.17 5.49
C ALA A 183 7.94 -0.33 5.72
N ILE A 184 6.91 -0.91 5.11
CA ILE A 184 6.73 -2.36 5.01
C ILE A 184 7.01 -2.76 3.57
N GLY A 185 7.74 -3.85 3.38
CA GLY A 185 7.99 -4.51 2.10
C GLY A 185 7.20 -5.82 2.02
N PRO A 186 5.93 -5.81 1.57
CA PRO A 186 5.18 -7.03 1.37
C PRO A 186 5.80 -7.91 0.28
N GLY A 187 5.74 -9.22 0.46
CA GLY A 187 5.91 -10.19 -0.61
C GLY A 187 4.68 -10.19 -1.54
N VAL A 188 4.35 -11.36 -2.10
CA VAL A 188 3.13 -11.51 -2.90
C VAL A 188 1.94 -11.67 -1.95
N ILE A 189 1.00 -10.72 -2.00
CA ILE A 189 -0.19 -10.67 -1.14
C ILE A 189 -1.44 -10.79 -2.00
N GLU A 190 -2.42 -11.55 -1.55
CA GLU A 190 -3.74 -11.70 -2.20
C GLU A 190 -4.49 -10.36 -2.23
N THR A 191 -4.33 -9.65 -3.33
CA THR A 191 -4.95 -8.34 -3.55
C THR A 191 -5.35 -8.19 -5.00
N PRO A 192 -6.29 -7.31 -5.30
CA PRO A 192 -6.61 -7.00 -6.69
C PRO A 192 -5.40 -6.52 -7.52
N LEU A 193 -4.45 -5.82 -6.89
CA LEU A 193 -3.20 -5.41 -7.54
C LEU A 193 -2.33 -6.61 -7.95
N ALA A 194 -2.31 -7.64 -7.14
CA ALA A 194 -1.45 -8.80 -7.32
C ALA A 194 -2.10 -9.96 -8.08
N GLN A 195 -3.35 -9.83 -8.54
CA GLN A 195 -4.06 -10.92 -9.25
C GLN A 195 -3.25 -11.48 -10.42
N GLY A 196 -2.64 -10.59 -11.24
CA GLY A 196 -1.76 -11.02 -12.34
C GLY A 196 -0.43 -11.65 -11.91
N LEU A 197 0.00 -11.40 -10.66
CA LEU A 197 1.25 -11.94 -10.11
C LEU A 197 1.01 -13.15 -9.21
N ALA A 198 -0.10 -13.15 -8.46
CA ALA A 198 -0.44 -14.22 -7.52
C ALA A 198 -1.06 -15.44 -8.22
N GLY A 199 -1.61 -15.26 -9.43
CA GLY A 199 -2.35 -16.30 -10.12
C GLY A 199 -3.66 -16.70 -9.44
N GLU A 200 -4.44 -17.55 -10.11
CA GLU A 200 -5.68 -18.11 -9.54
C GLU A 200 -5.36 -19.22 -8.54
N GLU A 201 -6.23 -19.45 -7.58
CA GLU A 201 -6.10 -20.56 -6.63
C GLU A 201 -6.05 -21.90 -7.37
N GLY A 202 -5.03 -22.71 -7.06
CA GLY A 202 -4.76 -23.97 -7.76
C GLY A 202 -4.07 -23.83 -9.12
N GLY A 203 -3.82 -22.61 -9.62
CA GLY A 203 -3.11 -22.35 -10.86
C GLY A 203 -1.59 -22.54 -10.74
N ILE A 204 -0.92 -22.67 -11.89
CA ILE A 204 0.54 -22.92 -11.97
C ILE A 204 1.34 -21.79 -11.30
N ILE A 205 0.97 -20.52 -11.53
CA ILE A 205 1.65 -19.36 -10.93
C ILE A 205 1.52 -19.41 -9.42
N ARG A 206 0.31 -19.64 -8.90
CA ARG A 206 0.04 -19.72 -7.47
C ARG A 206 0.84 -20.85 -6.83
N SER A 207 0.77 -22.05 -7.38
CA SER A 207 1.50 -23.22 -6.89
C SER A 207 3.03 -23.00 -6.89
N SER A 208 3.56 -22.35 -7.93
CA SER A 208 4.98 -21.99 -8.00
C SER A 208 5.38 -20.99 -6.91
N LEU A 209 4.56 -19.97 -6.68
CA LEU A 209 4.80 -18.98 -5.62
C LEU A 209 4.76 -19.62 -4.23
N GLU A 210 3.78 -20.48 -3.98
CA GLU A 210 3.62 -21.19 -2.71
C GLU A 210 4.81 -22.11 -2.42
N LYS A 211 5.28 -22.86 -3.42
CA LYS A 211 6.48 -23.70 -3.31
C LYS A 211 7.76 -22.88 -3.02
N ARG A 212 7.86 -21.68 -3.60
CA ARG A 212 9.02 -20.78 -3.41
C ARG A 212 8.97 -19.98 -2.14
N THR A 213 7.80 -19.79 -1.55
CA THR A 213 7.63 -19.08 -0.29
C THR A 213 7.84 -20.05 0.87
N PRO A 214 8.89 -19.91 1.70
CA PRO A 214 9.19 -20.86 2.79
C PRO A 214 8.01 -21.11 3.74
N VAL A 215 7.16 -20.10 3.96
CA VAL A 215 5.92 -20.25 4.77
C VAL A 215 4.85 -21.09 4.04
N GLY A 216 5.06 -21.47 2.78
CA GLY A 216 4.19 -22.39 2.02
C GLY A 216 2.88 -21.79 1.52
N ARG A 217 2.73 -20.46 1.53
CA ARG A 217 1.52 -19.78 1.03
C ARG A 217 1.80 -18.38 0.52
N VAL A 218 0.90 -17.85 -0.26
CA VAL A 218 0.82 -16.41 -0.56
C VAL A 218 0.33 -15.68 0.69
N GLY A 219 0.79 -14.44 0.90
CA GLY A 219 0.36 -13.61 2.01
C GLY A 219 -1.07 -13.10 1.85
N ARG A 220 -1.69 -12.72 2.95
CA ARG A 220 -3.03 -12.12 3.02
C ARG A 220 -2.93 -10.66 3.46
N PRO A 221 -3.89 -9.80 3.11
CA PRO A 221 -3.95 -8.44 3.64
C PRO A 221 -3.82 -8.36 5.17
N ALA A 222 -4.41 -9.33 5.89
CA ALA A 222 -4.33 -9.41 7.33
C ALA A 222 -2.90 -9.60 7.87
N ASP A 223 -2.03 -10.29 7.13
CA ASP A 223 -0.63 -10.46 7.52
C ASP A 223 0.06 -9.08 7.59
N ILE A 224 -0.14 -8.25 6.56
CA ILE A 224 0.44 -6.90 6.52
C ILE A 224 -0.21 -5.98 7.54
N ALA A 225 -1.54 -6.06 7.70
CA ALA A 225 -2.28 -5.25 8.66
C ALA A 225 -1.83 -5.48 10.11
N GLY A 226 -1.35 -6.68 10.45
CA GLY A 226 -0.73 -6.96 11.76
C GLY A 226 0.50 -6.11 12.02
N LEU A 227 1.39 -5.97 11.04
CA LEU A 227 2.60 -5.14 11.15
C LEU A 227 2.25 -3.64 11.09
N VAL A 228 1.26 -3.24 10.27
CA VAL A 228 0.75 -1.85 10.29
C VAL A 228 0.26 -1.50 11.69
N ASN A 229 -0.49 -2.38 12.33
CA ASN A 229 -0.98 -2.16 13.70
C ASN A 229 0.15 -2.05 14.73
N PHE A 230 1.16 -2.92 14.65
CA PHE A 230 2.34 -2.83 15.51
C PHE A 230 3.04 -1.47 15.36
N MET A 231 3.31 -1.03 14.12
CA MET A 231 3.97 0.26 13.85
C MET A 231 3.10 1.47 14.26
N ALA A 232 1.79 1.33 14.20
CA ALA A 232 0.83 2.38 14.57
C ALA A 232 0.63 2.48 16.09
N GLY A 233 0.86 1.39 16.81
CA GLY A 233 0.63 1.27 18.24
C GLY A 233 1.80 1.72 19.12
N PRO A 234 1.63 1.62 20.45
CA PRO A 234 2.68 1.98 21.40
C PRO A 234 3.93 1.08 21.29
N ASP A 235 3.76 -0.17 20.90
CA ASP A 235 4.88 -1.13 20.80
C ASP A 235 5.85 -0.77 19.65
N GLY A 236 5.39 0.02 18.67
CA GLY A 236 6.20 0.51 17.55
C GLY A 236 6.81 1.90 17.75
N GLU A 237 6.66 2.54 18.89
CA GLU A 237 7.03 3.95 19.08
C GLU A 237 8.53 4.24 18.94
N PHE A 238 9.38 3.26 19.20
CA PHE A 238 10.83 3.41 19.05
C PHE A 238 11.34 2.98 17.66
N MET A 239 10.44 2.54 16.77
CA MET A 239 10.79 2.17 15.40
C MET A 239 10.62 3.38 14.47
N SER A 240 11.70 3.87 13.87
CA SER A 240 11.67 4.94 12.87
C SER A 240 12.79 4.77 11.85
N GLY A 241 12.50 5.01 10.57
CA GLY A 241 13.41 4.82 9.45
C GLY A 241 13.60 3.36 9.02
N ALA A 242 12.83 2.44 9.59
CA ALA A 242 12.93 1.02 9.28
C ALA A 242 12.20 0.69 7.96
N TYR A 243 12.76 -0.30 7.25
CA TYR A 243 12.09 -1.03 6.18
C TYR A 243 12.02 -2.50 6.59
N VAL A 244 10.83 -3.00 6.78
CA VAL A 244 10.60 -4.37 7.26
C VAL A 244 9.96 -5.20 6.16
N LEU A 245 10.64 -6.26 5.75
CA LEU A 245 10.07 -7.26 4.83
C LEU A 245 9.07 -8.13 5.56
N MET A 246 7.92 -8.37 4.88
CA MET A 246 6.90 -9.33 5.31
C MET A 246 6.48 -10.15 4.09
N ASP A 247 7.29 -11.12 3.75
CA ASP A 247 7.27 -11.83 2.47
C ASP A 247 7.24 -13.37 2.61
N GLY A 248 7.13 -13.88 3.83
CA GLY A 248 7.14 -15.31 4.10
C GLY A 248 8.47 -16.00 3.80
N GLY A 249 9.57 -15.22 3.72
CA GLY A 249 10.92 -15.69 3.38
C GLY A 249 11.21 -15.75 1.89
N LEU A 250 10.32 -15.22 1.05
CA LEU A 250 10.42 -15.30 -0.42
C LEU A 250 11.68 -14.63 -0.99
N ARG A 251 12.18 -13.56 -0.36
CA ARG A 251 13.38 -12.84 -0.80
C ARG A 251 14.61 -13.74 -0.91
N ASP A 252 14.81 -14.52 0.12
CA ASP A 252 16.04 -15.31 0.30
C ASP A 252 15.84 -16.77 -0.13
N ALA A 253 14.65 -17.11 -0.63
CA ALA A 253 14.37 -18.45 -1.12
C ALA A 253 15.24 -18.73 -2.35
N SER A 254 16.09 -19.75 -2.27
CA SER A 254 16.84 -20.26 -3.41
C SER A 254 15.83 -20.71 -4.47
N ALA A 255 15.93 -20.12 -5.65
CA ALA A 255 14.98 -20.37 -6.72
C ALA A 255 15.12 -21.82 -7.23
N GLY A 256 14.24 -22.68 -6.78
CA GLY A 256 13.97 -23.95 -7.42
C GLY A 256 13.11 -23.77 -8.68
N TRP A 257 13.57 -22.94 -9.63
CA TRP A 257 12.93 -22.83 -10.93
C TRP A 257 13.54 -23.90 -11.85
N GLU A 258 12.73 -24.85 -12.26
CA GLU A 258 13.08 -25.68 -13.41
C GLU A 258 12.90 -24.84 -14.68
N ALA A 259 13.83 -24.93 -15.62
CA ALA A 259 13.88 -24.07 -16.82
C ALA A 259 12.59 -24.13 -17.69
N GLY A 260 11.77 -25.19 -17.58
CA GLY A 260 10.50 -25.33 -18.29
C GLY A 260 9.32 -24.53 -17.68
N ASP A 261 9.42 -24.09 -16.43
CA ASP A 261 8.33 -23.37 -15.76
C ASP A 261 8.23 -21.91 -16.22
N THR A 262 9.33 -21.32 -16.70
CA THR A 262 9.41 -19.89 -17.02
C THR A 262 8.52 -19.48 -18.18
N GLU A 263 8.49 -20.28 -19.28
CA GLU A 263 7.68 -19.96 -20.46
C GLU A 263 6.18 -20.08 -20.18
N ASN A 264 5.77 -21.12 -19.45
CA ASN A 264 4.37 -21.34 -19.08
C ASN A 264 3.86 -20.26 -18.11
N ILE A 265 4.68 -19.85 -17.14
CA ILE A 265 4.37 -18.78 -16.19
C ILE A 265 4.25 -17.42 -16.90
N MET A 266 5.14 -17.14 -17.86
CA MET A 266 5.06 -15.89 -18.64
C MET A 266 3.81 -15.84 -19.51
N ALA A 267 3.48 -16.93 -20.20
CA ALA A 267 2.29 -17.02 -21.05
C ALA A 267 1.00 -16.84 -20.24
N GLU A 268 0.92 -17.45 -19.06
CA GLU A 268 -0.23 -17.30 -18.16
C GLU A 268 -0.31 -15.89 -17.56
N ARG A 269 0.81 -15.28 -17.14
CA ARG A 269 0.86 -13.88 -16.71
C ARG A 269 0.36 -12.93 -17.79
N MET A 270 0.82 -13.09 -19.01
CA MET A 270 0.36 -12.25 -20.13
C MET A 270 -1.14 -12.41 -20.38
N ARG A 271 -1.68 -13.62 -20.27
CA ARG A 271 -3.12 -13.90 -20.41
C ARG A 271 -3.95 -13.23 -19.31
N ILE A 272 -3.52 -13.34 -18.05
CA ILE A 272 -4.21 -12.73 -16.89
C ILE A 272 -4.12 -11.21 -16.96
N MET A 273 -2.99 -10.67 -17.39
CA MET A 273 -2.81 -9.23 -17.57
C MET A 273 -3.69 -8.69 -18.70
N ALA A 274 -3.86 -9.44 -19.79
CA ALA A 274 -4.78 -9.07 -20.88
C ALA A 274 -6.25 -9.12 -20.44
N SER A 275 -6.65 -10.07 -19.61
CA SER A 275 -8.01 -10.12 -19.02
C SER A 275 -8.28 -9.02 -17.99
N GLY A 276 -7.23 -8.44 -17.41
CA GLY A 276 -7.31 -7.28 -16.52
C GLY A 276 -7.49 -5.93 -17.23
N GLU A 277 -7.60 -5.93 -18.56
CA GLU A 277 -7.67 -4.72 -19.40
C GLU A 277 -8.91 -3.84 -19.11
N GLU A 278 -10.06 -4.44 -18.84
CA GLU A 278 -11.28 -3.71 -18.45
C GLU A 278 -11.12 -2.95 -17.13
N ARG A 279 -10.45 -3.56 -16.17
CA ARG A 279 -10.15 -2.92 -14.89
C ARG A 279 -9.06 -1.85 -15.04
N ARG A 280 -8.12 -2.06 -15.95
CA ARG A 280 -7.09 -1.10 -16.36
C ARG A 280 -7.73 0.15 -16.96
N GLN A 281 -8.71 0.00 -17.86
CA GLN A 281 -9.45 1.09 -18.48
C GLN A 281 -10.26 1.88 -17.44
N LYS A 282 -10.92 1.20 -16.49
CA LYS A 282 -11.65 1.85 -15.40
C LYS A 282 -10.70 2.67 -14.48
N LEU A 283 -9.55 2.09 -14.07
CA LEU A 283 -8.53 2.81 -13.30
C LEU A 283 -7.89 3.96 -14.11
N GLN A 284 -7.67 3.76 -15.40
CA GLN A 284 -7.12 4.77 -16.29
C GLN A 284 -8.07 5.96 -16.43
N SER A 285 -9.38 5.71 -16.60
CA SER A 285 -10.38 6.79 -16.65
C SER A 285 -10.44 7.60 -15.35
N LEU A 286 -10.11 6.98 -14.20
CA LEU A 286 -10.05 7.66 -12.91
C LEU A 286 -8.75 8.47 -12.72
N LEU A 287 -7.63 8.02 -13.32
CA LEU A 287 -6.35 8.73 -13.31
C LEU A 287 -6.33 9.91 -14.31
N ASP A 288 -7.07 9.79 -15.41
CA ASP A 288 -7.17 10.83 -16.45
C ASP A 288 -8.15 11.97 -16.08
N ILE A 289 -8.88 11.87 -14.96
CA ILE A 289 -9.59 13.01 -14.37
C ILE A 289 -8.52 13.95 -13.78
N ARG A 290 -7.85 14.65 -14.66
CA ARG A 290 -7.03 15.81 -14.31
C ARG A 290 -7.98 17.00 -14.21
N ASP A 291 -8.13 17.52 -13.00
CA ASP A 291 -8.76 18.79 -12.56
C ASP A 291 -10.03 19.24 -13.24
#